data_1beb2120cb062ef99405cc7a978d2501
#
_entry.id   1beb2120cb062ef99405cc7a978d2501
#
_cell.length_a   1.000
_cell.length_b   1.000
_cell.length_c   1.000
_cell.angle_alpha   90.00
_cell.angle_beta   90.00
_cell.angle_gamma   90.00
#
_symmetry.space_group_name_H-M   'P 1'
#
loop_
_entity.id
_entity.type
_entity.pdbx_description
1 polymer ?
#
loop_
_entity_poly.entity_id
_entity_poly.type
_entity_poly.pdbx_seq_one_letter_code
_entity_poly.pdbx_strand_id
1 'polypeptide(L)'
;MKNLTRRFLQAAMFGCCFLTSLFGAEEKKIVCFGDSLTSCGGKDGRYSDMLQRSLPGYRIINSGKGGDTLGGGLARLDQAVLQHHAQYLVIGLGANDYWRRKRTLNELKKDYEEILSRCTAAGMKIVVISCFGNEKLPPGATLDFDRAGLPLEHYAAGIALIERELVKKYHAGYVPDMQCGITPKGRRDLWSDSNHPNAAGNRIVADTILPELRTILK
;
A
#
# COMPACT_ATOMS: atom_id res chain seq x y z
N MET A 1 53.77 29.02 37.28
CA MET A 1 52.33 29.09 37.05
C MET A 1 51.96 29.08 35.55
N LYS A 2 52.60 28.27 34.70
CA LYS A 2 52.33 28.27 33.23
C LYS A 2 51.98 26.87 32.67
N ASN A 3 51.75 25.87 33.50
CA ASN A 3 51.49 24.48 33.03
C ASN A 3 50.14 23.90 33.43
N LEU A 4 49.24 24.67 34.05
CA LEU A 4 47.91 24.18 34.46
C LEU A 4 46.80 24.46 33.41
N THR A 5 46.99 25.46 32.56
CA THR A 5 45.97 25.85 31.56
C THR A 5 45.96 24.98 30.27
N ARG A 6 47.04 24.25 30.03
CA ARG A 6 47.12 23.40 28.79
C ARG A 6 46.48 22.02 28.93
N ARG A 7 46.18 21.54 30.14
CA ARG A 7 45.54 20.23 30.39
C ARG A 7 44.02 20.28 30.36
N PHE A 8 43.42 21.45 30.54
CA PHE A 8 41.95 21.59 30.48
C PHE A 8 41.39 21.78 29.06
N LEU A 9 42.21 22.21 28.09
CA LEU A 9 41.74 22.36 26.69
C LEU A 9 41.73 21.02 25.91
N GLN A 10 42.49 20.01 26.35
CA GLN A 10 42.51 18.71 25.66
C GLN A 10 41.38 17.76 26.12
N ALA A 11 40.76 17.99 27.29
CA ALA A 11 39.64 17.19 27.77
C ALA A 11 38.29 17.60 27.14
N ALA A 12 38.16 18.83 26.62
CA ALA A 12 36.92 19.34 26.03
C ALA A 12 36.73 18.91 24.54
N MET A 13 37.80 18.51 23.85
CA MET A 13 37.67 18.08 22.42
C MET A 13 37.38 16.59 22.25
N PHE A 14 37.52 15.76 23.27
CA PHE A 14 37.17 14.32 23.20
C PHE A 14 35.72 14.01 23.59
N GLY A 15 35.01 14.97 24.21
CA GLY A 15 33.60 14.79 24.63
C GLY A 15 32.57 15.00 23.54
N CYS A 16 32.93 15.63 22.42
CA CYS A 16 31.96 16.00 21.38
C CYS A 16 31.78 14.94 20.26
N CYS A 17 32.68 13.95 20.15
CA CYS A 17 32.61 12.91 19.15
C CYS A 17 31.81 11.64 19.56
N PHE A 18 31.39 11.54 20.84
CA PHE A 18 30.67 10.36 21.34
C PHE A 18 29.16 10.52 21.45
N LEU A 19 28.59 11.69 21.09
CA LEU A 19 27.15 11.95 21.18
C LEU A 19 26.39 11.71 19.87
N THR A 20 27.07 11.36 18.79
CA THR A 20 26.42 11.14 17.48
C THR A 20 26.02 9.68 17.18
N SER A 21 26.28 8.74 18.08
CA SER A 21 25.99 7.31 17.86
C SER A 21 24.79 6.77 18.65
N LEU A 22 23.98 7.63 19.28
CA LEU A 22 22.79 7.22 20.05
C LEU A 22 21.46 7.48 19.33
N PHE A 23 21.47 8.04 18.13
CA PHE A 23 20.30 7.99 17.25
C PHE A 23 20.32 6.64 16.53
N GLY A 24 19.68 5.64 17.12
CA GLY A 24 19.38 4.39 16.43
C GLY A 24 18.75 4.71 15.08
N ALA A 25 19.15 4.03 14.01
CA ALA A 25 18.56 4.23 12.69
C ALA A 25 17.03 4.19 12.81
N GLU A 26 16.36 5.24 12.33
CA GLU A 26 14.90 5.33 12.40
C GLU A 26 14.29 4.08 11.77
N GLU A 27 13.39 3.42 12.51
CA GLU A 27 12.74 2.20 12.06
C GLU A 27 11.97 2.45 10.76
N LYS A 28 12.37 1.82 9.68
CA LYS A 28 11.70 1.96 8.38
C LYS A 28 10.35 1.27 8.43
N LYS A 29 9.29 2.01 8.07
CA LYS A 29 7.91 1.54 8.18
C LYS A 29 7.26 1.43 6.80
N ILE A 30 6.46 0.39 6.63
CA ILE A 30 5.61 0.16 5.46
C ILE A 30 4.17 0.04 5.96
N VAL A 31 3.28 0.90 5.50
CA VAL A 31 1.84 0.77 5.77
C VAL A 31 1.20 -0.02 4.62
N CYS A 32 0.51 -1.11 4.96
CA CYS A 32 -0.39 -1.83 4.05
C CYS A 32 -1.80 -1.30 4.28
N PHE A 33 -2.28 -0.46 3.38
CA PHE A 33 -3.55 0.25 3.46
C PHE A 33 -4.55 -0.30 2.45
N GLY A 34 -5.73 -0.69 2.91
CA GLY A 34 -6.71 -1.30 2.02
C GLY A 34 -7.99 -1.72 2.72
N ASP A 35 -8.74 -2.57 2.05
CA ASP A 35 -10.02 -3.09 2.51
C ASP A 35 -9.91 -4.46 3.20
N SER A 36 -10.92 -5.33 2.98
CA SER A 36 -10.92 -6.69 3.53
C SER A 36 -9.80 -7.56 2.97
N LEU A 37 -9.35 -7.34 1.75
CA LEU A 37 -8.23 -8.10 1.17
C LEU A 37 -6.91 -7.82 1.90
N THR A 38 -6.78 -6.64 2.50
CA THR A 38 -5.63 -6.29 3.35
C THR A 38 -5.79 -6.82 4.78
N SER A 39 -7.02 -6.89 5.31
CA SER A 39 -7.27 -7.34 6.69
C SER A 39 -7.57 -8.83 6.83
N CYS A 40 -7.89 -9.56 5.75
CA CYS A 40 -8.26 -10.99 5.80
C CYS A 40 -7.05 -11.89 6.05
N GLY A 41 -7.32 -13.14 6.49
CA GLY A 41 -6.29 -14.17 6.74
C GLY A 41 -6.09 -14.50 8.22
N GLY A 42 -6.75 -13.77 9.13
CA GLY A 42 -6.62 -13.96 10.58
C GLY A 42 -5.25 -13.53 11.11
N LYS A 43 -5.00 -13.86 12.39
CA LYS A 43 -3.73 -13.57 13.04
C LYS A 43 -2.60 -14.35 12.34
N ASP A 44 -1.52 -13.65 12.02
CA ASP A 44 -0.32 -14.22 11.35
C ASP A 44 -0.55 -14.79 9.95
N GLY A 45 -1.76 -14.63 9.39
CA GLY A 45 -2.14 -15.17 8.09
C GLY A 45 -2.45 -14.14 7.00
N ARG A 46 -2.27 -12.84 7.26
CA ARG A 46 -2.45 -11.76 6.30
C ARG A 46 -1.25 -11.68 5.35
N TYR A 47 -1.44 -11.16 4.16
CA TYR A 47 -0.29 -10.93 3.28
C TYR A 47 0.75 -9.97 3.92
N SER A 48 0.31 -8.99 4.70
CA SER A 48 1.20 -8.10 5.45
C SER A 48 2.05 -8.83 6.50
N ASP A 49 1.52 -9.88 7.14
CA ASP A 49 2.28 -10.71 8.07
C ASP A 49 3.36 -11.54 7.34
N MET A 50 3.05 -11.96 6.09
CA MET A 50 4.04 -12.64 5.23
C MET A 50 5.13 -11.66 4.76
N LEU A 51 4.75 -10.43 4.37
CA LEU A 51 5.72 -9.38 4.05
C LEU A 51 6.61 -9.06 5.25
N GLN A 52 6.09 -9.01 6.47
CA GLN A 52 6.88 -8.80 7.69
C GLN A 52 7.97 -9.87 7.84
N ARG A 53 7.65 -11.14 7.59
CA ARG A 53 8.63 -12.23 7.64
C ARG A 53 9.71 -12.12 6.56
N SER A 54 9.33 -11.61 5.39
CA SER A 54 10.24 -11.46 4.23
C SER A 54 11.09 -10.19 4.27
N LEU A 55 10.73 -9.24 5.14
CA LEU A 55 11.36 -7.92 5.27
C LEU A 55 11.65 -7.58 6.75
N PRO A 56 12.56 -8.34 7.43
CA PRO A 56 12.79 -8.19 8.87
C PRO A 56 13.38 -6.82 9.25
N GLY A 57 13.99 -6.09 8.29
CA GLY A 57 14.53 -4.74 8.49
C GLY A 57 13.47 -3.63 8.43
N TYR A 58 12.18 -3.97 8.26
CA TYR A 58 11.08 -3.03 8.15
C TYR A 58 9.98 -3.40 9.14
N ARG A 59 9.29 -2.40 9.65
CA ARG A 59 8.04 -2.60 10.39
C ARG A 59 6.86 -2.50 9.44
N ILE A 60 6.11 -3.59 9.31
CA ILE A 60 4.88 -3.63 8.50
C ILE A 60 3.68 -3.31 9.38
N ILE A 61 2.90 -2.32 8.97
CA ILE A 61 1.68 -1.89 9.66
C ILE A 61 0.48 -2.27 8.78
N ASN A 62 -0.37 -3.15 9.29
CA ASN A 62 -1.63 -3.47 8.59
C ASN A 62 -2.69 -2.44 8.94
N SER A 63 -3.15 -1.70 7.95
CA SER A 63 -4.24 -0.72 8.02
C SER A 63 -5.41 -1.12 7.10
N GLY A 64 -5.67 -2.41 6.95
CA GLY A 64 -6.84 -2.94 6.26
C GLY A 64 -8.11 -2.80 7.09
N LYS A 65 -9.24 -2.44 6.41
CA LYS A 65 -10.57 -2.36 7.02
C LYS A 65 -11.60 -3.00 6.11
N GLY A 66 -12.23 -4.06 6.60
CA GLY A 66 -13.27 -4.78 5.86
C GLY A 66 -14.37 -3.86 5.33
N GLY A 67 -14.75 -4.04 4.06
CA GLY A 67 -15.81 -3.27 3.42
C GLY A 67 -15.43 -1.84 3.03
N ASP A 68 -14.17 -1.43 3.18
CA ASP A 68 -13.74 -0.07 2.89
C ASP A 68 -13.74 0.23 1.39
N THR A 69 -14.10 1.45 1.05
CA THR A 69 -14.09 2.00 -0.31
C THR A 69 -12.97 3.04 -0.44
N LEU A 70 -12.71 3.54 -1.63
CA LEU A 70 -11.78 4.67 -1.84
C LEU A 70 -12.18 5.88 -1.00
N GLY A 71 -13.46 6.25 -0.98
CA GLY A 71 -13.96 7.33 -0.13
C GLY A 71 -13.84 7.04 1.37
N GLY A 72 -14.07 5.79 1.79
CA GLY A 72 -13.87 5.36 3.18
C GLY A 72 -12.40 5.39 3.58
N GLY A 73 -11.52 4.95 2.70
CA GLY A 73 -10.08 5.05 2.86
C GLY A 73 -9.60 6.50 3.00
N LEU A 74 -10.06 7.39 2.10
CA LEU A 74 -9.73 8.81 2.16
C LEU A 74 -10.14 9.45 3.49
N ALA A 75 -11.34 9.13 3.97
CA ALA A 75 -11.87 9.66 5.24
C ALA A 75 -11.03 9.29 6.48
N ARG A 76 -10.29 8.17 6.42
CA ARG A 76 -9.42 7.72 7.53
C ARG A 76 -7.93 7.81 7.23
N LEU A 77 -7.53 8.45 6.13
CA LEU A 77 -6.15 8.47 5.65
C LEU A 77 -5.16 8.98 6.71
N ASP A 78 -5.51 10.06 7.42
CA ASP A 78 -4.66 10.63 8.46
C ASP A 78 -4.36 9.61 9.55
N GLN A 79 -5.41 9.01 10.12
CA GLN A 79 -5.28 8.06 11.23
C GLN A 79 -4.67 6.72 10.78
N ALA A 80 -5.01 6.27 9.59
CA ALA A 80 -4.64 4.94 9.11
C ALA A 80 -3.27 4.88 8.43
N VAL A 81 -2.76 6.02 7.96
CA VAL A 81 -1.53 6.08 7.16
C VAL A 81 -0.59 7.17 7.64
N LEU A 82 -1.01 8.45 7.58
CA LEU A 82 -0.08 9.57 7.72
C LEU A 82 0.50 9.71 9.13
N GLN A 83 -0.29 9.45 10.18
CA GLN A 83 0.19 9.48 11.57
C GLN A 83 1.26 8.44 11.91
N HIS A 84 1.46 7.42 11.06
CA HIS A 84 2.51 6.43 11.28
C HIS A 84 3.90 6.93 10.87
N HIS A 85 3.98 8.06 10.16
CA HIS A 85 5.23 8.61 9.61
C HIS A 85 6.04 7.54 8.88
N ALA A 86 5.37 6.76 8.04
CA ALA A 86 5.98 5.68 7.29
C ALA A 86 6.61 6.19 5.99
N GLN A 87 7.68 5.55 5.56
CA GLN A 87 8.38 5.88 4.33
C GLN A 87 7.76 5.20 3.10
N TYR A 88 6.94 4.16 3.32
CA TYR A 88 6.40 3.33 2.24
C TYR A 88 4.92 3.03 2.46
N LEU A 89 4.19 3.02 1.36
CA LEU A 89 2.76 2.66 1.30
C LEU A 89 2.54 1.54 0.29
N VAL A 90 1.85 0.49 0.70
CA VAL A 90 1.21 -0.48 -0.19
C VAL A 90 -0.29 -0.23 -0.09
N ILE A 91 -0.93 0.17 -1.20
CA ILE A 91 -2.35 0.51 -1.20
C ILE A 91 -3.15 -0.40 -2.13
N GLY A 92 -4.22 -1.00 -1.60
CA GLY A 92 -5.19 -1.82 -2.34
C GLY A 92 -6.62 -1.48 -1.92
N LEU A 93 -7.26 -0.59 -2.68
CA LEU A 93 -8.64 -0.17 -2.53
C LEU A 93 -9.36 -0.19 -3.89
N GLY A 94 -10.68 -0.18 -3.86
CA GLY A 94 -11.52 -0.15 -5.07
C GLY A 94 -12.38 -1.41 -5.26
N ALA A 95 -12.06 -2.53 -4.60
CA ALA A 95 -12.86 -3.75 -4.71
C ALA A 95 -14.30 -3.54 -4.20
N ASN A 96 -14.49 -2.82 -3.12
CA ASN A 96 -15.84 -2.51 -2.61
C ASN A 96 -16.57 -1.45 -3.46
N ASP A 97 -15.85 -0.54 -4.09
CA ASP A 97 -16.44 0.38 -5.08
C ASP A 97 -16.94 -0.40 -6.28
N TYR A 98 -16.16 -1.35 -6.80
CA TYR A 98 -16.53 -2.25 -7.89
C TYR A 98 -17.82 -3.04 -7.57
N TRP A 99 -17.92 -3.65 -6.41
CA TRP A 99 -19.10 -4.41 -6.04
C TRP A 99 -20.34 -3.55 -5.86
N ARG A 100 -20.19 -2.35 -5.30
CA ARG A 100 -21.30 -1.44 -5.02
C ARG A 100 -21.73 -0.61 -6.24
N ARG A 101 -20.80 -0.15 -7.07
CA ARG A 101 -21.01 0.69 -8.27
C ARG A 101 -21.92 1.90 -8.04
N LYS A 102 -21.92 2.43 -6.81
CA LYS A 102 -22.79 3.56 -6.43
C LYS A 102 -22.24 4.91 -6.84
N ARG A 103 -20.93 4.94 -7.14
CA ARG A 103 -20.19 6.16 -7.44
C ARG A 103 -19.74 6.13 -8.91
N THR A 104 -19.51 7.31 -9.47
CA THR A 104 -18.95 7.48 -10.80
C THR A 104 -17.44 7.18 -10.78
N LEU A 105 -16.88 6.87 -11.95
CA LEU A 105 -15.44 6.67 -12.09
C LEU A 105 -14.65 7.96 -11.78
N ASN A 106 -15.21 9.14 -12.13
CA ASN A 106 -14.60 10.42 -11.81
C ASN A 106 -14.53 10.68 -10.29
N GLU A 107 -15.55 10.31 -9.53
CA GLU A 107 -15.50 10.40 -8.07
C GLU A 107 -14.45 9.45 -7.47
N LEU A 108 -14.32 8.23 -8.01
CA LEU A 108 -13.28 7.29 -7.59
C LEU A 108 -11.89 7.83 -7.89
N LYS A 109 -11.69 8.33 -9.10
CA LYS A 109 -10.43 8.92 -9.54
C LYS A 109 -10.01 10.06 -8.61
N LYS A 110 -10.95 10.96 -8.29
CA LYS A 110 -10.70 12.08 -7.38
C LYS A 110 -10.22 11.62 -5.99
N ASP A 111 -10.91 10.65 -5.38
CA ASP A 111 -10.55 10.16 -4.05
C ASP A 111 -9.20 9.43 -4.09
N TYR A 112 -8.97 8.60 -5.11
CA TYR A 112 -7.70 7.88 -5.24
C TYR A 112 -6.53 8.83 -5.45
N GLU A 113 -6.72 9.82 -6.31
CA GLU A 113 -5.72 10.85 -6.56
C GLU A 113 -5.39 11.66 -5.30
N GLU A 114 -6.39 12.04 -4.52
CA GLU A 114 -6.19 12.75 -3.25
C GLU A 114 -5.38 11.90 -2.26
N ILE A 115 -5.68 10.59 -2.13
CA ILE A 115 -4.91 9.68 -1.30
C ILE A 115 -3.43 9.65 -1.75
N LEU A 116 -3.16 9.41 -3.05
CA LEU A 116 -1.80 9.30 -3.56
C LEU A 116 -1.04 10.64 -3.44
N SER A 117 -1.72 11.75 -3.73
CA SER A 117 -1.17 13.10 -3.61
C SER A 117 -0.70 13.40 -2.18
N ARG A 118 -1.54 13.15 -1.19
CA ARG A 118 -1.22 13.40 0.22
C ARG A 118 -0.10 12.50 0.73
N CYS A 119 -0.10 11.22 0.36
CA CYS A 119 0.97 10.30 0.72
C CYS A 119 2.30 10.69 0.06
N THR A 120 2.27 11.11 -1.22
CA THR A 120 3.47 11.58 -1.92
C THR A 120 4.00 12.89 -1.30
N ALA A 121 3.11 13.82 -0.95
CA ALA A 121 3.48 15.05 -0.25
C ALA A 121 4.09 14.80 1.14
N ALA A 122 3.71 13.70 1.79
CA ALA A 122 4.33 13.22 3.03
C ALA A 122 5.67 12.48 2.81
N GLY A 123 6.18 12.43 1.58
CA GLY A 123 7.46 11.80 1.23
C GLY A 123 7.41 10.28 1.09
N MET A 124 6.22 9.68 1.08
CA MET A 124 6.08 8.22 0.98
C MET A 124 6.32 7.73 -0.46
N LYS A 125 7.01 6.61 -0.60
CA LYS A 125 7.05 5.83 -1.84
C LYS A 125 5.90 4.84 -1.83
N ILE A 126 5.23 4.69 -2.97
CA ILE A 126 3.95 4.01 -3.07
C ILE A 126 4.04 2.82 -4.01
N VAL A 127 3.40 1.71 -3.63
CA VAL A 127 3.03 0.60 -4.50
C VAL A 127 1.52 0.48 -4.49
N VAL A 128 0.89 0.58 -5.65
CA VAL A 128 -0.52 0.28 -5.86
C VAL A 128 -0.65 -1.22 -6.16
N ILE A 129 -1.52 -1.90 -5.43
CA ILE A 129 -1.88 -3.29 -5.67
C ILE A 129 -3.34 -3.38 -6.09
N SER A 130 -3.61 -3.99 -7.23
CA SER A 130 -4.92 -4.05 -7.85
C SER A 130 -5.45 -5.47 -7.94
N CYS A 131 -6.78 -5.60 -8.04
CA CYS A 131 -7.46 -6.82 -8.51
C CYS A 131 -7.92 -6.67 -9.96
N PHE A 132 -7.86 -5.45 -10.53
CA PHE A 132 -8.50 -5.10 -11.80
C PHE A 132 -7.51 -4.61 -12.87
N GLY A 133 -6.23 -4.47 -12.54
CA GLY A 133 -5.26 -3.81 -13.43
C GLY A 133 -5.08 -4.45 -14.79
N ASN A 134 -5.45 -5.72 -14.95
CA ASN A 134 -5.45 -6.44 -16.23
C ASN A 134 -6.78 -6.34 -16.99
N GLU A 135 -7.83 -5.78 -16.38
CA GLU A 135 -9.13 -5.64 -17.01
C GLU A 135 -9.10 -4.67 -18.18
N LYS A 136 -9.81 -5.02 -19.23
CA LYS A 136 -9.91 -4.26 -20.48
C LYS A 136 -11.37 -3.99 -20.80
N LEU A 137 -11.60 -2.84 -21.39
CA LEU A 137 -12.92 -2.50 -21.90
C LEU A 137 -13.28 -3.47 -23.03
N PRO A 138 -14.53 -3.99 -23.07
CA PRO A 138 -15.00 -4.81 -24.16
C PRO A 138 -14.82 -4.09 -25.52
N PRO A 139 -14.55 -4.81 -26.62
CA PRO A 139 -14.42 -4.22 -27.96
C PRO A 139 -15.64 -3.39 -28.35
N GLY A 140 -15.40 -2.17 -28.81
CA GLY A 140 -16.45 -1.22 -29.20
C GLY A 140 -17.19 -0.54 -28.06
N ALA A 141 -16.91 -0.90 -26.81
CA ALA A 141 -17.51 -0.22 -25.65
C ALA A 141 -16.78 1.10 -25.34
N THR A 142 -17.53 2.04 -24.76
CA THR A 142 -17.02 3.32 -24.27
C THR A 142 -17.27 3.43 -22.77
N LEU A 143 -16.41 4.15 -22.07
CA LEU A 143 -16.60 4.46 -20.66
C LEU A 143 -17.23 5.84 -20.50
N ASP A 144 -18.30 5.86 -19.73
CA ASP A 144 -18.87 7.09 -19.23
C ASP A 144 -18.39 7.28 -17.78
N PHE A 145 -17.41 8.17 -17.60
CA PHE A 145 -16.81 8.45 -16.30
C PHE A 145 -17.74 9.18 -15.33
N ASP A 146 -18.80 9.81 -15.85
CA ASP A 146 -19.79 10.57 -15.06
C ASP A 146 -21.04 9.75 -14.71
N ARG A 147 -21.11 8.51 -15.18
CA ARG A 147 -22.23 7.62 -14.93
C ARG A 147 -21.95 6.64 -13.79
N ALA A 148 -22.82 6.61 -12.78
CA ALA A 148 -22.86 5.54 -11.79
C ALA A 148 -23.58 4.30 -12.32
N GLY A 149 -23.37 3.14 -11.68
CA GLY A 149 -24.05 1.90 -12.04
C GLY A 149 -23.66 1.31 -13.39
N LEU A 150 -22.45 1.57 -13.85
CA LEU A 150 -21.89 0.93 -15.06
C LEU A 150 -21.94 -0.61 -14.95
N PRO A 151 -21.98 -1.35 -16.08
CA PRO A 151 -21.74 -2.80 -16.09
C PRO A 151 -20.45 -3.16 -15.35
N LEU A 152 -20.39 -4.36 -14.76
CA LEU A 152 -19.24 -4.78 -13.94
C LEU A 152 -17.92 -4.71 -14.72
N GLU A 153 -17.91 -5.23 -15.94
CA GLU A 153 -16.72 -5.23 -16.82
C GLU A 153 -16.29 -3.81 -17.21
N HIS A 154 -17.22 -2.87 -17.41
CA HIS A 154 -16.90 -1.46 -17.67
C HIS A 154 -16.31 -0.81 -16.44
N TYR A 155 -16.88 -1.09 -15.26
CA TYR A 155 -16.41 -0.49 -14.01
C TYR A 155 -15.02 -1.00 -13.63
N ALA A 156 -14.76 -2.30 -13.79
CA ALA A 156 -13.45 -2.91 -13.59
C ALA A 156 -12.39 -2.31 -14.54
N ALA A 157 -12.72 -2.23 -15.83
CA ALA A 157 -11.83 -1.60 -16.82
C ALA A 157 -11.57 -0.12 -16.51
N GLY A 158 -12.59 0.59 -16.02
CA GLY A 158 -12.47 1.97 -15.57
C GLY A 158 -11.52 2.14 -14.39
N ILE A 159 -11.63 1.29 -13.35
CA ILE A 159 -10.70 1.26 -12.22
C ILE A 159 -9.27 1.00 -12.74
N ALA A 160 -9.08 0.01 -13.59
CA ALA A 160 -7.79 -0.31 -14.18
C ALA A 160 -7.16 0.87 -14.95
N LEU A 161 -7.97 1.65 -15.66
CA LEU A 161 -7.49 2.85 -16.35
C LEU A 161 -7.07 3.94 -15.37
N ILE A 162 -7.87 4.20 -14.35
CA ILE A 162 -7.57 5.17 -13.28
C ILE A 162 -6.25 4.80 -12.59
N GLU A 163 -6.10 3.55 -12.18
CA GLU A 163 -4.89 3.09 -11.51
C GLU A 163 -3.63 3.28 -12.38
N ARG A 164 -3.67 2.86 -13.65
CA ARG A 164 -2.55 3.04 -14.58
C ARG A 164 -2.19 4.51 -14.80
N GLU A 165 -3.17 5.39 -14.90
CA GLU A 165 -2.94 6.83 -15.02
C GLU A 165 -2.26 7.38 -13.76
N LEU A 166 -2.81 7.07 -12.58
CA LEU A 166 -2.32 7.57 -11.31
C LEU A 166 -0.94 7.01 -10.94
N VAL A 167 -0.71 5.72 -11.17
CA VAL A 167 0.61 5.09 -10.99
C VAL A 167 1.68 5.81 -11.80
N LYS A 168 1.40 6.12 -13.08
CA LYS A 168 2.29 6.89 -13.93
C LYS A 168 2.49 8.32 -13.41
N LYS A 169 1.42 9.00 -13.00
CA LYS A 169 1.46 10.38 -12.50
C LYS A 169 2.29 10.52 -11.23
N TYR A 170 2.16 9.57 -10.30
CA TYR A 170 2.81 9.61 -8.99
C TYR A 170 4.10 8.77 -8.93
N HIS A 171 4.58 8.24 -10.06
CA HIS A 171 5.76 7.35 -10.13
C HIS A 171 5.68 6.21 -9.12
N ALA A 172 4.50 5.65 -8.91
CA ALA A 172 4.27 4.54 -8.00
C ALA A 172 4.64 3.20 -8.64
N GLY A 173 5.03 2.23 -7.81
CA GLY A 173 5.08 0.83 -8.23
C GLY A 173 3.67 0.29 -8.49
N TYR A 174 3.54 -0.77 -9.30
CA TYR A 174 2.24 -1.31 -9.67
C TYR A 174 2.20 -2.83 -9.73
N VAL A 175 1.31 -3.42 -8.97
CA VAL A 175 0.96 -4.84 -9.06
C VAL A 175 -0.44 -4.94 -9.65
N PRO A 176 -0.58 -5.21 -10.96
CA PRO A 176 -1.86 -5.13 -11.66
C PRO A 176 -2.87 -6.21 -11.26
N ASP A 177 -2.39 -7.32 -10.70
CA ASP A 177 -3.23 -8.39 -10.19
C ASP A 177 -2.57 -9.03 -8.95
N MET A 178 -2.95 -8.53 -7.77
CA MET A 178 -2.45 -9.06 -6.49
C MET A 178 -2.94 -10.48 -6.22
N GLN A 179 -3.97 -10.93 -6.90
CA GLN A 179 -4.55 -12.28 -6.78
C GLN A 179 -4.07 -13.22 -7.89
N CYS A 180 -3.08 -12.81 -8.67
CA CYS A 180 -2.44 -13.68 -9.66
C CYS A 180 -1.93 -14.97 -8.98
N GLY A 181 -2.32 -16.09 -9.51
CA GLY A 181 -1.96 -17.42 -8.92
C GLY A 181 -2.93 -17.97 -7.89
N ILE A 182 -3.92 -17.19 -7.40
CA ILE A 182 -5.00 -17.70 -6.54
C ILE A 182 -6.37 -17.66 -7.22
N THR A 183 -6.55 -16.83 -8.24
CA THR A 183 -7.80 -16.67 -9.00
C THR A 183 -8.12 -17.80 -9.99
N PRO A 184 -7.22 -18.69 -10.45
CA PRO A 184 -7.62 -19.78 -11.33
C PRO A 184 -8.72 -20.63 -10.69
N LYS A 185 -9.78 -20.88 -11.45
CA LYS A 185 -10.90 -21.71 -11.03
C LYS A 185 -10.40 -23.05 -10.50
N GLY A 186 -10.89 -23.47 -9.33
CA GLY A 186 -10.54 -24.74 -8.71
C GLY A 186 -9.60 -24.67 -7.49
N ARG A 187 -8.94 -23.53 -7.22
CA ARG A 187 -8.05 -23.38 -6.05
C ARG A 187 -8.82 -22.95 -4.79
N ARG A 188 -9.89 -23.71 -4.46
CA ARG A 188 -10.70 -23.44 -3.25
C ARG A 188 -9.90 -23.57 -1.95
N ASP A 189 -8.83 -24.34 -1.97
CA ASP A 189 -7.87 -24.52 -0.88
C ASP A 189 -7.15 -23.21 -0.47
N LEU A 190 -7.19 -22.18 -1.30
CA LEU A 190 -6.56 -20.87 -1.07
C LEU A 190 -7.50 -19.78 -0.53
N TRP A 191 -8.78 -20.12 -0.35
CA TRP A 191 -9.82 -19.17 -0.01
C TRP A 191 -10.49 -19.51 1.33
N SER A 192 -10.79 -18.49 2.13
CA SER A 192 -11.62 -18.60 3.34
C SER A 192 -13.10 -18.62 3.00
N ASP A 193 -13.47 -17.88 1.97
CA ASP A 193 -14.83 -17.75 1.42
C ASP A 193 -14.75 -17.47 -0.09
N SER A 194 -15.81 -16.95 -0.70
CA SER A 194 -15.85 -16.66 -2.14
C SER A 194 -14.93 -15.52 -2.59
N ASN A 195 -14.44 -14.68 -1.67
CA ASN A 195 -13.80 -13.40 -2.00
C ASN A 195 -12.48 -13.16 -1.25
N HIS A 196 -12.23 -13.86 -0.14
CA HIS A 196 -11.10 -13.58 0.73
C HIS A 196 -10.10 -14.72 0.76
N PRO A 197 -8.84 -14.48 0.42
CA PRO A 197 -7.79 -15.47 0.58
C PRO A 197 -7.65 -15.92 2.05
N ASN A 198 -7.41 -17.22 2.24
CA ASN A 198 -6.94 -17.75 3.53
C ASN A 198 -5.43 -17.50 3.70
N ALA A 199 -4.81 -18.04 4.75
CA ALA A 199 -3.38 -17.85 5.00
C ALA A 199 -2.49 -18.39 3.86
N ALA A 200 -2.86 -19.50 3.22
CA ALA A 200 -2.12 -20.04 2.08
C ALA A 200 -2.25 -19.15 0.84
N GLY A 201 -3.45 -18.65 0.56
CA GLY A 201 -3.69 -17.67 -0.52
C GLY A 201 -2.96 -16.36 -0.27
N ASN A 202 -3.00 -15.84 0.96
CA ASN A 202 -2.29 -14.62 1.33
C ASN A 202 -0.76 -14.73 1.22
N ARG A 203 -0.18 -15.92 1.35
CA ARG A 203 1.24 -16.13 1.06
C ARG A 203 1.53 -15.86 -0.42
N ILE A 204 0.71 -16.39 -1.31
CA ILE A 204 0.85 -16.15 -2.76
C ILE A 204 0.67 -14.66 -3.08
N VAL A 205 -0.32 -14.01 -2.44
CA VAL A 205 -0.51 -12.54 -2.57
C VAL A 205 0.76 -11.78 -2.15
N ALA A 206 1.35 -12.14 -1.01
CA ALA A 206 2.58 -11.51 -0.55
C ALA A 206 3.75 -11.74 -1.52
N ASP A 207 3.90 -12.96 -2.03
CA ASP A 207 4.94 -13.32 -3.00
C ASP A 207 4.74 -12.57 -4.34
N THR A 208 3.50 -12.26 -4.71
CA THR A 208 3.16 -11.44 -5.88
C THR A 208 3.51 -9.95 -5.67
N ILE A 209 3.32 -9.43 -4.46
CA ILE A 209 3.59 -8.02 -4.12
C ILE A 209 5.10 -7.76 -3.90
N LEU A 210 5.80 -8.70 -3.29
CA LEU A 210 7.16 -8.53 -2.79
C LEU A 210 8.19 -8.08 -3.84
N PRO A 211 8.21 -8.60 -5.08
CA PRO A 211 9.15 -8.14 -6.11
C PRO A 211 9.01 -6.64 -6.39
N GLU A 212 7.79 -6.16 -6.62
CA GLU A 212 7.53 -4.75 -6.90
C GLU A 212 7.83 -3.87 -5.67
N LEU A 213 7.45 -4.30 -4.48
CA LEU A 213 7.76 -3.58 -3.25
C LEU A 213 9.29 -3.40 -3.08
N ARG A 214 10.09 -4.43 -3.36
CA ARG A 214 11.55 -4.35 -3.26
C ARG A 214 12.17 -3.31 -4.20
N THR A 215 11.55 -2.98 -5.31
CA THR A 215 12.09 -1.96 -6.25
C THR A 215 12.16 -0.58 -5.61
N ILE A 216 11.26 -0.29 -4.66
CA ILE A 216 11.17 1.03 -4.01
C ILE A 216 11.87 1.07 -2.64
N LEU A 217 12.16 -0.09 -2.04
CA LEU A 217 12.85 -0.16 -0.74
C LEU A 217 14.34 0.20 -0.88
N LYS A 218 14.83 0.98 0.08
CA LYS A 218 16.26 1.37 0.14
C LYS A 218 16.81 1.20 1.55
#